data_84bd6c225084f34da577fd11c3e3baf1
#
_entry.id   84bd6c225084f34da577fd11c3e3baf1
#
_cell.length_a   1.000
_cell.length_b   1.000
_cell.length_c   1.000
_cell.angle_alpha   90.00
_cell.angle_beta   90.00
_cell.angle_gamma   90.00
#
_symmetry.space_group_name_H-M   'P 1'
#
loop_
_entity.id
_entity.type
_entity.pdbx_description
1 polymer ?
#
loop_
_entity_poly.entity_id
_entity_poly.type
_entity_poly.pdbx_seq_one_letter_code
_entity_poly.pdbx_strand_id
1 'polypeptide(L)'
;MPESLDIVHYVDEHFGEKILSEQVRPEIEAWLKEVGSYYGHLTTARFTQIGLAEFETQSAIDYFTKKKTEFIGDFAENIAKTETYLARLKGDLEKLAALIQSGNALSGKLSLEDIIVFPVLRNLTCVKGIEFPPAVLAYITNMAKLSNVPLYFDKAI
;
A
#
# COMPACT_ATOMS: atom_id res chain seq x y z
N MET A 1 -13.42 -7.49 16.91
CA MET A 1 -12.12 -6.77 17.07
C MET A 1 -12.34 -5.38 16.50
N PRO A 2 -11.84 -4.34 17.13
CA PRO A 2 -11.90 -3.01 16.53
C PRO A 2 -11.17 -3.02 15.18
N GLU A 3 -11.74 -2.34 14.20
CA GLU A 3 -11.11 -2.12 12.90
C GLU A 3 -9.87 -1.22 13.06
N SER A 4 -8.92 -1.33 12.13
CA SER A 4 -7.67 -0.56 12.22
C SER A 4 -7.89 0.95 12.28
N LEU A 5 -8.93 1.45 11.62
CA LEU A 5 -9.28 2.87 11.66
C LEU A 5 -9.88 3.29 13.01
N ASP A 6 -10.63 2.43 13.69
CA ASP A 6 -11.10 2.69 15.06
C ASP A 6 -9.93 2.91 16.02
N ILE A 7 -8.84 2.13 15.85
CA ILE A 7 -7.62 2.30 16.63
C ILE A 7 -6.95 3.64 16.32
N VAL A 8 -6.89 4.03 15.05
CA VAL A 8 -6.31 5.32 14.62
C VAL A 8 -7.08 6.49 15.24
N HIS A 9 -8.41 6.48 15.15
CA HIS A 9 -9.26 7.51 15.75
C HIS A 9 -9.08 7.55 17.27
N TYR A 10 -9.08 6.41 17.92
CA TYR A 10 -8.88 6.34 19.36
C TYR A 10 -7.54 6.96 19.79
N VAL A 11 -6.45 6.64 19.06
CA VAL A 11 -5.13 7.20 19.37
C VAL A 11 -5.09 8.71 19.14
N ASP A 12 -5.65 9.20 18.02
CA ASP A 12 -5.66 10.63 17.70
C ASP A 12 -6.51 11.46 18.69
N GLU A 13 -7.55 10.84 19.26
CA GLU A 13 -8.43 11.52 20.23
C GLU A 13 -7.88 11.51 21.66
N HIS A 14 -7.08 10.49 22.05
CA HIS A 14 -6.72 10.27 23.45
C HIS A 14 -5.24 10.50 23.75
N PHE A 15 -4.37 10.56 22.73
CA PHE A 15 -2.93 10.65 22.93
C PHE A 15 -2.31 11.86 22.20
N GLY A 16 -2.32 13.00 22.87
CA GLY A 16 -1.75 14.24 22.35
C GLY A 16 -2.78 15.22 21.78
N GLU A 17 -2.33 16.09 20.90
CA GLU A 17 -3.22 17.00 20.17
C GLU A 17 -3.80 16.26 18.96
N LYS A 18 -5.10 16.44 18.72
CA LYS A 18 -5.78 15.90 17.53
C LYS A 18 -5.18 16.53 16.28
N ILE A 19 -4.48 15.73 15.49
CA ILE A 19 -3.74 16.19 14.30
C ILE A 19 -4.32 15.69 12.98
N LEU A 20 -5.08 14.60 12.99
CA LEU A 20 -5.59 13.99 11.77
C LEU A 20 -6.81 14.76 11.23
N SER A 21 -6.78 15.08 9.96
CA SER A 21 -7.99 15.39 9.22
C SER A 21 -8.70 14.08 8.87
N GLU A 22 -9.93 13.94 9.33
CA GLU A 22 -10.76 12.75 9.08
C GLU A 22 -11.39 12.75 7.68
N GLN A 23 -11.23 13.83 6.93
CA GLN A 23 -11.84 13.97 5.61
C GLN A 23 -11.00 13.25 4.57
N VAL A 24 -11.60 12.28 3.88
CA VAL A 24 -11.02 11.60 2.72
C VAL A 24 -11.70 12.15 1.47
N ARG A 25 -10.92 12.61 0.51
CA ARG A 25 -11.43 13.11 -0.76
C ARG A 25 -12.06 11.97 -1.57
N PRO A 26 -13.22 12.20 -2.22
CA PRO A 26 -13.88 11.17 -3.04
C PRO A 26 -12.98 10.58 -4.14
N GLU A 27 -12.06 11.37 -4.68
CA GLU A 27 -11.09 10.93 -5.67
C GLU A 27 -10.08 9.93 -5.12
N ILE A 28 -9.68 10.09 -3.84
CA ILE A 28 -8.81 9.14 -3.12
C ILE A 28 -9.58 7.85 -2.82
N GLU A 29 -10.83 7.94 -2.39
CA GLU A 29 -11.68 6.76 -2.18
C GLU A 29 -11.88 5.98 -3.49
N ALA A 30 -12.15 6.68 -4.59
CA ALA A 30 -12.28 6.07 -5.91
C ALA A 30 -10.99 5.38 -6.35
N TRP A 31 -9.83 6.02 -6.13
CA TRP A 31 -8.52 5.45 -6.42
C TRP A 31 -8.26 4.19 -5.61
N LEU A 32 -8.50 4.23 -4.30
CA LEU A 32 -8.33 3.07 -3.41
C LEU A 32 -9.22 1.90 -3.82
N LYS A 33 -10.47 2.16 -4.19
CA LYS A 33 -11.40 1.15 -4.69
C LYS A 33 -10.90 0.51 -5.99
N GLU A 34 -10.43 1.33 -6.93
CA GLU A 34 -9.90 0.88 -8.23
C GLU A 34 -8.66 0.01 -8.03
N VAL A 35 -7.63 0.54 -7.36
CA VAL A 35 -6.37 -0.17 -7.11
C VAL A 35 -6.59 -1.37 -6.20
N GLY A 36 -7.42 -1.25 -5.17
CA GLY A 36 -7.78 -2.32 -4.25
C GLY A 36 -8.37 -3.55 -4.95
N SER A 37 -9.00 -3.36 -6.11
CA SER A 37 -9.58 -4.47 -6.88
C SER A 37 -8.54 -5.43 -7.47
N TYR A 38 -7.28 -5.02 -7.61
CA TYR A 38 -6.25 -5.85 -8.25
C TYR A 38 -4.85 -5.81 -7.58
N TYR A 39 -4.56 -4.83 -6.72
CA TYR A 39 -3.21 -4.69 -6.16
C TYR A 39 -2.77 -5.94 -5.37
N GLY A 40 -3.70 -6.67 -4.77
CA GLY A 40 -3.43 -7.92 -4.09
C GLY A 40 -2.81 -8.98 -5.02
N HIS A 41 -3.17 -8.99 -6.31
CA HIS A 41 -2.57 -9.88 -7.29
C HIS A 41 -1.08 -9.56 -7.55
N LEU A 42 -0.69 -8.29 -7.40
CA LEU A 42 0.71 -7.87 -7.50
C LEU A 42 1.53 -8.17 -6.25
N THR A 43 0.95 -7.96 -5.07
CA THR A 43 1.73 -7.89 -3.82
C THR A 43 1.70 -9.16 -2.99
N THR A 44 0.53 -9.82 -2.89
CA THR A 44 0.30 -10.88 -1.90
C THR A 44 1.25 -12.08 -2.06
N ALA A 45 1.44 -12.56 -3.29
CA ALA A 45 2.34 -13.68 -3.55
C ALA A 45 3.82 -13.33 -3.27
N ARG A 46 4.19 -12.06 -3.40
CA ARG A 46 5.55 -11.56 -3.17
C ARG A 46 5.92 -11.51 -1.70
N PHE A 47 4.96 -11.23 -0.83
CA PHE A 47 5.22 -11.13 0.62
C PHE A 47 5.82 -12.41 1.21
N THR A 48 5.44 -13.58 0.71
CA THR A 48 5.99 -14.86 1.16
C THR A 48 7.42 -15.13 0.65
N GLN A 49 7.94 -14.31 -0.27
CA GLN A 49 9.20 -14.53 -0.98
C GLN A 49 10.27 -13.47 -0.69
N ILE A 50 9.90 -12.32 -0.13
CA ILE A 50 10.83 -11.20 0.09
C ILE A 50 11.47 -11.18 1.49
N GLY A 51 11.40 -12.28 2.22
CA GLY A 51 12.07 -12.43 3.52
C GLY A 51 11.50 -11.54 4.63
N LEU A 52 10.17 -11.46 4.72
CA LEU A 52 9.50 -10.80 5.84
C LEU A 52 9.50 -11.73 7.06
N ALA A 53 9.66 -11.15 8.25
CA ALA A 53 9.71 -11.88 9.51
C ALA A 53 8.45 -12.73 9.76
N GLU A 54 7.30 -12.27 9.28
CA GLU A 54 6.02 -12.98 9.37
C GLU A 54 6.02 -14.31 8.61
N PHE A 55 6.97 -14.51 7.67
CA PHE A 55 7.09 -15.68 6.81
C PHE A 55 8.38 -16.45 7.01
N GLU A 56 8.96 -16.43 8.21
CA GLU A 56 10.17 -17.21 8.54
C GLU A 56 9.91 -18.72 8.59
N THR A 57 8.68 -19.15 8.86
CA THR A 57 8.33 -20.56 8.95
C THR A 57 7.50 -21.04 7.77
N GLN A 58 7.72 -22.29 7.32
CA GLN A 58 6.91 -22.88 6.25
C GLN A 58 5.42 -22.91 6.62
N SER A 59 5.08 -23.19 7.87
CA SER A 59 3.68 -23.22 8.32
C SER A 59 2.98 -21.86 8.20
N ALA A 60 3.70 -20.75 8.41
CA ALA A 60 3.15 -19.41 8.21
C ALA A 60 2.90 -19.13 6.72
N ILE A 61 3.85 -19.52 5.86
CA ILE A 61 3.71 -19.43 4.40
C ILE A 61 2.51 -20.24 3.92
N ASP A 62 2.39 -21.49 4.33
CA ASP A 62 1.32 -22.41 3.92
C ASP A 62 -0.05 -21.88 4.36
N TYR A 63 -0.15 -21.42 5.59
CA TYR A 63 -1.40 -20.84 6.11
C TYR A 63 -1.82 -19.60 5.32
N PHE A 64 -0.89 -18.67 5.12
CA PHE A 64 -1.14 -17.43 4.37
C PHE A 64 -1.53 -17.72 2.93
N THR A 65 -0.76 -18.59 2.24
CA THR A 65 -1.02 -18.98 0.85
C THR A 65 -2.40 -19.59 0.72
N LYS A 66 -2.75 -20.57 1.57
CA LYS A 66 -4.07 -21.20 1.58
C LYS A 66 -5.19 -20.16 1.71
N LYS A 67 -5.08 -19.26 2.70
CA LYS A 67 -6.08 -18.23 2.95
C LYS A 67 -6.21 -17.21 1.82
N LYS A 68 -5.09 -16.77 1.25
CA LYS A 68 -5.11 -15.74 0.22
C LYS A 68 -5.51 -16.25 -1.16
N THR A 69 -5.19 -17.50 -1.48
CA THR A 69 -5.61 -18.14 -2.73
C THR A 69 -7.16 -18.17 -2.88
N GLU A 70 -7.89 -18.24 -1.78
CA GLU A 70 -9.36 -18.15 -1.79
C GLU A 70 -9.88 -16.82 -2.38
N PHE A 71 -9.09 -15.75 -2.31
CA PHE A 71 -9.48 -14.39 -2.74
C PHE A 71 -8.84 -13.96 -4.05
N ILE A 72 -7.58 -14.30 -4.27
CA ILE A 72 -6.81 -13.80 -5.42
C ILE A 72 -6.43 -14.90 -6.43
N GLY A 73 -6.81 -16.15 -6.17
CA GLY A 73 -6.41 -17.29 -7.01
C GLY A 73 -4.96 -17.72 -6.80
N ASP A 74 -4.44 -18.49 -7.74
CA ASP A 74 -3.10 -19.08 -7.67
C ASP A 74 -1.98 -18.01 -7.68
N PHE A 75 -1.00 -18.18 -6.80
CA PHE A 75 0.10 -17.23 -6.63
C PHE A 75 1.04 -17.21 -7.84
N ALA A 76 1.33 -18.37 -8.45
CA ALA A 76 2.21 -18.44 -9.62
C ALA A 76 1.55 -17.80 -10.84
N GLU A 77 0.24 -18.00 -11.02
CA GLU A 77 -0.51 -17.33 -12.08
C GLU A 77 -0.52 -15.81 -11.91
N ASN A 78 -0.64 -15.31 -10.67
CA ASN A 78 -0.59 -13.88 -10.38
C ASN A 78 0.79 -13.29 -10.69
N ILE A 79 1.87 -13.97 -10.33
CA ILE A 79 3.24 -13.57 -10.68
C ILE A 79 3.40 -13.54 -12.21
N ALA A 80 2.92 -14.56 -12.94
CA ALA A 80 2.99 -14.60 -14.39
C ALA A 80 2.24 -13.46 -15.10
N LYS A 81 1.19 -12.91 -14.45
CA LYS A 81 0.39 -11.78 -14.96
C LYS A 81 0.91 -10.40 -14.53
N THR A 82 2.10 -10.32 -13.93
CA THR A 82 2.66 -9.06 -13.39
C THR A 82 2.61 -7.92 -14.40
N GLU A 83 3.08 -8.12 -15.63
CA GLU A 83 3.09 -7.08 -16.67
C GLU A 83 1.69 -6.52 -16.99
N THR A 84 0.67 -7.38 -16.98
CA THR A 84 -0.72 -6.97 -17.21
C THR A 84 -1.20 -6.03 -16.09
N TYR A 85 -0.90 -6.37 -14.84
CA TYR A 85 -1.28 -5.54 -13.70
C TYR A 85 -0.45 -4.25 -13.63
N LEU A 86 0.85 -4.29 -13.97
CA LEU A 86 1.69 -3.09 -14.04
C LEU A 86 1.21 -2.11 -15.10
N ALA A 87 0.78 -2.59 -16.27
CA ALA A 87 0.21 -1.75 -17.31
C ALA A 87 -1.04 -1.00 -16.83
N ARG A 88 -1.92 -1.67 -16.06
CA ARG A 88 -3.09 -1.03 -15.44
C ARG A 88 -2.66 -0.04 -14.35
N LEU A 89 -1.78 -0.45 -13.46
CA LEU A 89 -1.31 0.35 -12.33
C LEU A 89 -0.64 1.66 -12.77
N LYS A 90 0.06 1.67 -13.90
CA LYS A 90 0.70 2.87 -14.43
C LYS A 90 -0.28 4.03 -14.56
N GLY A 91 -1.43 3.79 -15.20
CA GLY A 91 -2.48 4.81 -15.33
C GLY A 91 -3.09 5.25 -13.99
N ASP A 92 -3.22 4.32 -13.04
CA ASP A 92 -3.77 4.64 -11.72
C ASP A 92 -2.76 5.41 -10.86
N LEU A 93 -1.46 5.15 -10.99
CA LEU A 93 -0.41 5.95 -10.33
C LEU A 93 -0.32 7.38 -10.91
N GLU A 94 -0.54 7.57 -12.21
CA GLU A 94 -0.61 8.91 -12.81
C GLU A 94 -1.83 9.70 -12.29
N LYS A 95 -2.98 9.05 -12.13
CA LYS A 95 -4.15 9.68 -11.50
C LYS A 95 -3.84 10.12 -10.06
N LEU A 96 -3.20 9.23 -9.28
CA LEU A 96 -2.80 9.56 -7.91
C LEU A 96 -1.80 10.72 -7.88
N ALA A 97 -0.82 10.73 -8.79
CA ALA A 97 0.17 11.81 -8.88
C ALA A 97 -0.48 13.19 -9.01
N ALA A 98 -1.57 13.29 -9.78
CA ALA A 98 -2.33 14.53 -9.95
C ALA A 98 -3.10 14.95 -8.68
N LEU A 99 -3.35 14.04 -7.75
CA LEU A 99 -4.07 14.31 -6.49
C LEU A 99 -3.14 14.70 -5.34
N ILE A 100 -1.83 14.47 -5.46
CA ILE A 100 -0.83 14.80 -4.44
C ILE A 100 -0.60 16.30 -4.41
N GLN A 101 -0.92 16.95 -3.29
CA GLN A 101 -0.73 18.40 -3.11
C GLN A 101 0.67 18.76 -2.58
N SER A 102 1.31 17.85 -1.83
CA SER A 102 2.68 18.03 -1.38
C SER A 102 3.41 16.68 -1.22
N GLY A 103 4.75 16.71 -1.27
CA GLY A 103 5.56 15.50 -1.02
C GLY A 103 5.49 14.99 0.43
N ASN A 104 4.93 15.75 1.36
CA ASN A 104 4.87 15.39 2.78
C ASN A 104 3.51 14.84 3.21
N ALA A 105 2.48 15.08 2.44
CA ALA A 105 1.13 14.59 2.69
C ALA A 105 0.26 14.71 1.43
N LEU A 106 -0.69 13.82 1.23
CA LEU A 106 -1.58 13.81 0.05
C LEU A 106 -2.37 15.11 -0.09
N SER A 107 -2.93 15.62 1.01
CA SER A 107 -3.72 16.85 1.05
C SER A 107 -2.95 18.07 1.56
N GLY A 108 -1.62 18.00 1.63
CA GLY A 108 -0.77 19.08 2.16
C GLY A 108 -0.57 19.06 3.68
N LYS A 109 -1.41 18.36 4.42
CA LYS A 109 -1.30 18.09 5.87
C LYS A 109 -1.55 16.61 6.12
N LEU A 110 -0.90 16.07 7.15
CA LEU A 110 -1.15 14.68 7.56
C LEU A 110 -2.64 14.46 7.83
N SER A 111 -3.18 13.42 7.23
CA SER A 111 -4.61 13.14 7.22
C SER A 111 -4.87 11.63 7.20
N LEU A 112 -6.13 11.25 7.32
CA LEU A 112 -6.56 9.87 7.16
C LEU A 112 -6.21 9.32 5.77
N GLU A 113 -6.17 10.18 4.73
CA GLU A 113 -5.72 9.78 3.38
C GLU A 113 -4.32 9.15 3.40
N ASP A 114 -3.38 9.75 4.16
CA ASP A 114 -2.01 9.25 4.25
C ASP A 114 -1.95 7.88 4.93
N ILE A 115 -2.78 7.69 5.96
CA ILE A 115 -2.85 6.43 6.71
C ILE A 115 -3.39 5.28 5.85
N ILE A 116 -4.34 5.55 4.95
CA ILE A 116 -4.94 4.51 4.11
C ILE A 116 -4.23 4.30 2.77
N VAL A 117 -3.60 5.33 2.20
CA VAL A 117 -2.91 5.26 0.90
C VAL A 117 -1.46 4.80 1.03
N PHE A 118 -0.70 5.34 2.01
CA PHE A 118 0.71 5.01 2.14
C PHE A 118 0.98 3.51 2.29
N PRO A 119 0.24 2.71 3.08
CA PRO A 119 0.45 1.27 3.15
C PRO A 119 0.27 0.54 1.82
N VAL A 120 -0.68 0.97 0.99
CA VAL A 120 -0.89 0.41 -0.36
C VAL A 120 0.33 0.68 -1.23
N LEU A 121 0.80 1.93 -1.27
CA LEU A 121 1.96 2.32 -2.06
C LEU A 121 3.25 1.67 -1.54
N ARG A 122 3.43 1.61 -0.21
CA ARG A 122 4.55 0.90 0.41
C ARG A 122 4.60 -0.56 -0.04
N ASN A 123 3.47 -1.25 0.01
CA ASN A 123 3.39 -2.64 -0.39
C ASN A 123 3.72 -2.84 -1.87
N LEU A 124 3.32 -1.91 -2.73
CA LEU A 124 3.67 -1.95 -4.16
C LEU A 124 5.18 -1.85 -4.40
N THR A 125 5.96 -1.29 -3.48
CA THR A 125 7.43 -1.23 -3.63
C THR A 125 8.12 -2.61 -3.61
N CYS A 126 7.40 -3.69 -3.29
CA CYS A 126 7.92 -5.06 -3.41
C CYS A 126 7.87 -5.62 -4.85
N VAL A 127 7.25 -4.88 -5.78
CA VAL A 127 7.05 -5.33 -7.17
C VAL A 127 8.17 -4.80 -8.04
N LYS A 128 9.00 -5.69 -8.58
CA LYS A 128 10.07 -5.33 -9.52
C LYS A 128 9.48 -4.80 -10.82
N GLY A 129 10.11 -3.76 -11.36
CA GLY A 129 9.67 -3.15 -12.62
C GLY A 129 8.57 -2.12 -12.49
N ILE A 130 8.09 -1.83 -11.27
CA ILE A 130 7.13 -0.74 -11.07
C ILE A 130 7.81 0.62 -11.33
N GLU A 131 7.14 1.46 -12.09
CA GLU A 131 7.55 2.84 -12.37
C GLU A 131 6.63 3.80 -11.63
N PHE A 132 7.11 4.39 -10.55
CA PHE A 132 6.37 5.41 -9.82
C PHE A 132 6.55 6.79 -10.48
N PRO A 133 5.47 7.54 -10.75
CA PRO A 133 5.58 8.96 -11.12
C PRO A 133 6.38 9.74 -10.08
N PRO A 134 7.15 10.77 -10.47
CA PRO A 134 8.03 11.49 -9.55
C PRO A 134 7.34 12.01 -8.28
N ALA A 135 6.10 12.52 -8.41
CA ALA A 135 5.33 13.01 -7.27
C ALA A 135 4.97 11.88 -6.28
N VAL A 136 4.58 10.70 -6.79
CA VAL A 136 4.29 9.51 -5.96
C VAL A 136 5.56 9.00 -5.29
N LEU A 137 6.67 8.92 -6.03
CA LEU A 137 7.97 8.47 -5.49
C LEU A 137 8.45 9.39 -4.37
N ALA A 138 8.36 10.71 -4.56
CA ALA A 138 8.70 11.69 -3.53
C ALA A 138 7.83 11.50 -2.28
N TYR A 139 6.52 11.37 -2.47
CA TYR A 139 5.57 11.16 -1.39
C TYR A 139 5.88 9.89 -0.58
N ILE A 140 6.01 8.72 -1.22
CA ILE A 140 6.28 7.46 -0.49
C ILE A 140 7.63 7.49 0.22
N THR A 141 8.63 8.13 -0.37
CA THR A 141 9.97 8.26 0.25
C THR A 141 9.92 9.14 1.50
N ASN A 142 9.20 10.25 1.44
CA ASN A 142 9.04 11.14 2.59
C ASN A 142 8.18 10.51 3.69
N MET A 143 7.07 9.87 3.34
CA MET A 143 6.23 9.17 4.31
C MET A 143 6.96 8.02 5.00
N ALA A 144 7.79 7.27 4.28
CA ALA A 144 8.64 6.22 4.85
C ALA A 144 9.62 6.78 5.90
N LYS A 145 10.21 7.95 5.63
CA LYS A 145 11.10 8.65 6.59
C LYS A 145 10.33 9.16 7.81
N LEU A 146 9.19 9.82 7.60
CA LEU A 146 8.37 10.39 8.66
C LEU A 146 7.82 9.32 9.61
N SER A 147 7.37 8.19 9.06
CA SER A 147 6.83 7.07 9.84
C SER A 147 7.88 6.10 10.38
N ASN A 148 9.15 6.25 9.97
CA ASN A 148 10.22 5.28 10.22
C ASN A 148 9.86 3.85 9.76
N VAL A 149 9.15 3.73 8.64
CA VAL A 149 8.71 2.45 8.07
C VAL A 149 9.46 2.22 6.75
N PRO A 150 10.28 1.15 6.64
CA PRO A 150 11.07 0.88 5.44
C PRO A 150 10.19 0.52 4.25
N LEU A 151 10.61 0.92 3.07
CA LEU A 151 10.09 0.46 1.77
C LEU A 151 10.74 -0.88 1.40
N TYR A 152 10.21 -1.55 0.37
CA TYR A 152 10.67 -2.88 -0.05
C TYR A 152 11.49 -2.88 -1.35
N PHE A 153 11.96 -1.73 -1.82
CA PHE A 153 12.70 -1.64 -3.09
C PHE A 153 13.94 -2.55 -3.16
N ASP A 154 14.64 -2.71 -2.04
CA ASP A 154 15.82 -3.56 -1.90
C ASP A 154 15.49 -5.07 -1.95
N LYS A 155 14.25 -5.43 -1.76
CA LYS A 155 13.72 -6.80 -1.74
C LYS A 155 12.78 -7.10 -2.91
N ALA A 156 12.58 -6.15 -3.82
CA ALA A 156 11.59 -6.26 -4.91
C ALA A 156 11.92 -7.42 -5.87
N ILE A 157 10.89 -8.23 -6.17
CA ILE A 157 10.95 -9.37 -7.10
C ILE A 157 9.87 -9.27 -8.18
#